data_5cddcca8bd2a303659cf69b6c163e152
#
_entry.id   5cddcca8bd2a303659cf69b6c163e152
#
_cell.length_a   1.000
_cell.length_b   1.000
_cell.length_c   1.000
_cell.angle_alpha   90.00
_cell.angle_beta   90.00
_cell.angle_gamma   90.00
#
_symmetry.space_group_name_H-M   'P 1'
#
loop_
_entity.id
_entity.type
_entity.pdbx_description
1 polymer ?
#
loop_
_entity_poly.entity_id
_entity_poly.type
_entity_poly.pdbx_seq_one_letter_code
_entity_poly.pdbx_strand_id
1 'polypeptide(L)'
;MTTPLADAMSQLAIYDSLTGRKQSFKPLVAGKVGMYVCGMTVYDYCHIGHARMMVAFDMAVRWLKQLGYDVNYVRNITDIDDKIITRAAENGEEIGALTQRFIAAMHEDFAALGCLSPDAEPRATDHIDEMQQMIGNLVSNDYAYAGDNGDVYYAVDSFPDYGKLSKRNLDDMQAG
;
A
#
# COMPACT_ATOMS: atom_id res chain seq x y z
N MET A 1 -34.06 -12.28 -14.86
CA MET A 1 -34.08 -10.81 -14.85
C MET A 1 -32.75 -10.40 -14.25
N THR A 2 -31.86 -9.84 -15.07
CA THR A 2 -30.55 -9.34 -14.57
C THR A 2 -30.85 -8.08 -13.76
N THR A 3 -30.46 -8.09 -12.49
CA THR A 3 -30.48 -6.87 -11.67
C THR A 3 -29.77 -5.77 -12.44
N PRO A 4 -30.37 -4.60 -12.64
CA PRO A 4 -29.69 -3.51 -13.31
C PRO A 4 -28.36 -3.22 -12.62
N LEU A 5 -27.35 -2.89 -13.41
CA LEU A 5 -26.00 -2.61 -12.88
C LEU A 5 -26.04 -1.55 -11.76
N ALA A 6 -26.92 -0.57 -11.90
CA ALA A 6 -27.18 0.47 -10.90
C ALA A 6 -27.62 -0.10 -9.53
N ASP A 7 -28.46 -1.15 -9.52
CA ASP A 7 -28.87 -1.80 -8.27
C ASP A 7 -27.71 -2.54 -7.62
N ALA A 8 -26.87 -3.22 -8.42
CA ALA A 8 -25.69 -3.91 -7.91
C ALA A 8 -24.65 -2.94 -7.32
N MET A 9 -24.47 -1.77 -7.95
CA MET A 9 -23.63 -0.70 -7.42
C MET A 9 -24.16 -0.16 -6.09
N SER A 10 -25.47 0.00 -5.97
CA SER A 10 -26.11 0.52 -4.74
C SER A 10 -25.99 -0.45 -3.55
N GLN A 11 -25.81 -1.73 -3.81
CA GLN A 11 -25.67 -2.79 -2.80
C GLN A 11 -24.22 -3.04 -2.39
N LEU A 12 -23.23 -2.43 -3.08
CA LEU A 12 -21.83 -2.60 -2.73
C LEU A 12 -21.54 -2.01 -1.34
N ALA A 13 -21.08 -2.87 -0.44
CA ALA A 13 -20.69 -2.46 0.90
C ALA A 13 -19.29 -3.01 1.24
N ILE A 14 -18.43 -2.15 1.76
CA ILE A 14 -17.04 -2.45 2.10
C ILE A 14 -16.86 -2.25 3.60
N TYR A 15 -16.05 -3.12 4.22
CA TYR A 15 -15.67 -2.94 5.61
C TYR A 15 -14.70 -1.76 5.73
N ASP A 16 -15.08 -0.79 6.53
CA ASP A 16 -14.28 0.39 6.82
C ASP A 16 -13.59 0.22 8.18
N SER A 17 -12.25 0.20 8.16
CA SER A 17 -11.44 0.01 9.36
C SER A 17 -11.61 1.16 10.36
N LEU A 18 -11.83 2.38 9.91
CA LEU A 18 -12.02 3.54 10.77
C LEU A 18 -13.28 3.41 11.63
N THR A 19 -14.40 3.03 11.02
CA THR A 19 -15.68 2.86 11.71
C THR A 19 -15.86 1.46 12.31
N GLY A 20 -15.09 0.47 11.85
CA GLY A 20 -15.15 -0.92 12.30
C GLY A 20 -16.38 -1.69 11.81
N ARG A 21 -17.03 -1.25 10.74
CA ARG A 21 -18.24 -1.87 10.20
C ARG A 21 -18.32 -1.78 8.68
N LYS A 22 -19.16 -2.62 8.07
CA LYS A 22 -19.49 -2.50 6.65
C LYS A 22 -20.31 -1.25 6.42
N GLN A 23 -19.95 -0.49 5.40
CA GLN A 23 -20.68 0.68 4.94
C GLN A 23 -20.95 0.59 3.45
N SER A 24 -22.03 1.19 2.98
CA SER A 24 -22.29 1.34 1.55
C SER A 24 -21.13 2.09 0.91
N PHE A 25 -20.60 1.52 -0.16
CA PHE A 25 -19.49 2.14 -0.89
C PHE A 25 -19.97 3.39 -1.63
N LYS A 26 -19.27 4.49 -1.42
CA LYS A 26 -19.51 5.76 -2.10
C LYS A 26 -18.19 6.27 -2.66
N PRO A 27 -17.99 6.25 -3.99
CA PRO A 27 -16.78 6.80 -4.58
C PRO A 27 -16.72 8.32 -4.38
N LEU A 28 -15.50 8.87 -4.23
CA LEU A 28 -15.29 10.32 -4.11
C LEU A 28 -15.69 11.07 -5.39
N VAL A 29 -15.51 10.43 -6.54
CA VAL A 29 -15.94 10.94 -7.84
C VAL A 29 -16.90 9.90 -8.45
N ALA A 30 -18.08 10.34 -8.87
CA ALA A 30 -19.09 9.45 -9.42
C ALA A 30 -18.52 8.59 -10.56
N GLY A 31 -18.70 7.28 -10.47
CA GLY A 31 -18.24 6.31 -11.46
C GLY A 31 -16.73 6.01 -11.44
N LYS A 32 -15.92 6.70 -10.61
CA LYS A 32 -14.46 6.49 -10.56
C LYS A 32 -14.01 5.97 -9.20
N VAL A 33 -13.07 5.02 -9.22
CA VAL A 33 -12.46 4.45 -8.02
C VAL A 33 -10.95 4.51 -8.13
N GLY A 34 -10.30 5.26 -7.23
CA GLY A 34 -8.87 5.14 -6.99
C GLY A 34 -8.63 4.03 -5.96
N MET A 35 -7.87 3.01 -6.33
CA MET A 35 -7.56 1.88 -5.46
C MET A 35 -6.04 1.74 -5.31
N TYR A 36 -5.55 1.94 -4.08
CA TYR A 36 -4.16 1.72 -3.75
C TYR A 36 -4.02 0.43 -2.92
N VAL A 37 -3.10 -0.43 -3.32
CA VAL A 37 -2.78 -1.66 -2.62
C VAL A 37 -1.29 -1.65 -2.28
N CYS A 38 -0.97 -1.90 -1.01
CA CYS A 38 0.40 -2.05 -0.58
C CYS A 38 1.07 -3.22 -1.31
N GLY A 39 2.19 -2.96 -1.96
CA GLY A 39 3.00 -3.98 -2.62
C GLY A 39 3.92 -4.71 -1.66
N MET A 40 4.78 -5.55 -2.20
CA MET A 40 5.73 -6.31 -1.40
C MET A 40 7.10 -5.63 -1.35
N THR A 41 7.91 -5.97 -0.33
CA THR A 41 9.33 -5.68 -0.26
C THR A 41 10.09 -6.73 -1.07
N VAL A 42 10.82 -6.28 -2.09
CA VAL A 42 11.39 -7.15 -3.13
C VAL A 42 12.80 -7.62 -2.79
N TYR A 43 12.93 -8.40 -1.71
CA TYR A 43 14.21 -8.97 -1.24
C TYR A 43 14.28 -10.49 -1.38
N ASP A 44 13.17 -11.16 -1.71
CA ASP A 44 13.08 -12.60 -1.90
C ASP A 44 11.87 -12.95 -2.81
N TYR A 45 11.74 -14.23 -3.16
CA TYR A 45 10.61 -14.74 -3.94
C TYR A 45 9.27 -14.57 -3.24
N CYS A 46 8.19 -14.54 -4.04
CA CYS A 46 6.85 -14.56 -3.53
C CYS A 46 6.54 -15.87 -2.78
N HIS A 47 5.73 -15.77 -1.74
CA HIS A 47 5.17 -16.93 -1.06
C HIS A 47 3.64 -16.88 -1.07
N ILE A 48 2.99 -17.94 -0.60
CA ILE A 48 1.53 -18.07 -0.63
C ILE A 48 0.78 -16.90 0.04
N GLY A 49 1.40 -16.23 1.02
CA GLY A 49 0.83 -15.03 1.64
C GLY A 49 0.73 -13.86 0.67
N HIS A 50 1.74 -13.64 -0.17
CA HIS A 50 1.72 -12.64 -1.23
C HIS A 50 0.68 -13.00 -2.30
N ALA A 51 0.66 -14.26 -2.74
CA ALA A 51 -0.34 -14.75 -3.69
C ALA A 51 -1.77 -14.54 -3.19
N ARG A 52 -2.05 -14.88 -1.93
CA ARG A 52 -3.36 -14.66 -1.31
C ARG A 52 -3.79 -13.19 -1.36
N MET A 53 -2.89 -12.28 -0.99
CA MET A 53 -3.17 -10.85 -0.99
C MET A 53 -3.46 -10.37 -2.42
N MET A 54 -2.62 -10.73 -3.38
CA MET A 54 -2.75 -10.29 -4.77
C MET A 54 -4.04 -10.79 -5.42
N VAL A 55 -4.38 -12.06 -5.26
CA VAL A 55 -5.63 -12.63 -5.80
C VAL A 55 -6.86 -12.00 -5.16
N ALA A 56 -6.83 -11.72 -3.85
CA ALA A 56 -7.94 -11.08 -3.16
C ALA A 56 -8.21 -9.66 -3.70
N PHE A 57 -7.17 -8.87 -3.91
CA PHE A 57 -7.33 -7.52 -4.47
C PHE A 57 -7.60 -7.53 -5.99
N ASP A 58 -7.06 -8.50 -6.74
CA ASP A 58 -7.42 -8.70 -8.15
C ASP A 58 -8.93 -8.97 -8.30
N MET A 59 -9.49 -9.84 -7.45
CA MET A 59 -10.95 -10.05 -7.42
C MET A 59 -11.72 -8.75 -7.15
N ALA A 60 -11.26 -7.93 -6.21
CA ALA A 60 -11.89 -6.66 -5.90
C ALA A 60 -11.85 -5.69 -7.08
N VAL A 61 -10.68 -5.57 -7.76
CA VAL A 61 -10.54 -4.74 -8.97
C VAL A 61 -11.49 -5.22 -10.08
N ARG A 62 -11.50 -6.53 -10.36
CA ARG A 62 -12.40 -7.11 -11.39
C ARG A 62 -13.85 -6.88 -11.07
N TRP A 63 -14.24 -7.03 -9.80
CA TRP A 63 -15.62 -6.80 -9.39
C TRP A 63 -16.03 -5.34 -9.54
N LEU A 64 -15.18 -4.40 -9.13
CA LEU A 64 -15.44 -2.96 -9.33
C LEU A 64 -15.58 -2.61 -10.81
N LYS A 65 -14.69 -3.13 -11.67
CA LYS A 65 -14.79 -2.95 -13.14
C LYS A 65 -16.07 -3.60 -13.70
N GLN A 66 -16.47 -4.77 -13.20
CA GLN A 66 -17.70 -5.44 -13.60
C GLN A 66 -18.96 -4.65 -13.20
N LEU A 67 -18.91 -3.93 -12.09
CA LEU A 67 -19.95 -3.01 -11.66
C LEU A 67 -20.00 -1.72 -12.50
N GLY A 68 -19.07 -1.50 -13.41
CA GLY A 68 -19.02 -0.35 -14.32
C GLY A 68 -18.22 0.84 -13.78
N TYR A 69 -17.44 0.67 -12.71
CA TYR A 69 -16.52 1.71 -12.26
C TYR A 69 -15.29 1.81 -13.16
N ASP A 70 -14.86 3.03 -13.43
CA ASP A 70 -13.53 3.34 -13.94
C ASP A 70 -12.54 3.23 -12.78
N VAL A 71 -11.74 2.16 -12.76
CA VAL A 71 -10.85 1.83 -11.64
C VAL A 71 -9.41 2.15 -12.02
N ASN A 72 -8.82 3.11 -11.32
CA ASN A 72 -7.38 3.36 -11.34
C ASN A 72 -6.72 2.54 -10.21
N TYR A 73 -6.11 1.43 -10.57
CA TYR A 73 -5.46 0.50 -9.65
C TYR A 73 -3.96 0.77 -9.54
N VAL A 74 -3.51 1.18 -8.37
CA VAL A 74 -2.10 1.46 -8.06
C VAL A 74 -1.60 0.48 -7.02
N ARG A 75 -0.39 -0.06 -7.24
CA ARG A 75 0.32 -0.91 -6.30
C ARG A 75 1.79 -0.48 -6.27
N ASN A 76 2.33 -0.18 -5.09
CA ASN A 76 3.73 0.19 -4.98
C ASN A 76 4.66 -1.03 -5.02
N ILE A 77 5.94 -0.76 -5.25
CA ILE A 77 7.05 -1.69 -5.01
C ILE A 77 7.93 -1.06 -3.93
N THR A 78 8.17 -1.80 -2.84
CA THR A 78 9.14 -1.40 -1.82
C THR A 78 10.50 -1.98 -2.20
N ASP A 79 11.30 -1.18 -2.87
CA ASP A 79 12.63 -1.53 -3.39
C ASP A 79 13.78 -0.92 -2.59
N ILE A 80 13.48 -0.33 -1.42
CA ILE A 80 14.42 0.08 -0.40
C ILE A 80 13.86 -0.27 0.98
N ASP A 81 14.65 -1.04 1.77
CA ASP A 81 14.27 -1.53 3.10
C ASP A 81 15.50 -2.19 3.73
N ASP A 82 15.60 -2.24 5.06
CA ASP A 82 16.70 -2.88 5.77
C ASP A 82 16.90 -4.35 5.36
N LYS A 83 15.79 -5.06 5.06
CA LYS A 83 15.85 -6.46 4.58
C LYS A 83 16.51 -6.57 3.21
N ILE A 84 16.30 -5.60 2.34
CA ILE A 84 16.93 -5.55 1.02
C ILE A 84 18.43 -5.30 1.18
N ILE A 85 18.81 -4.34 2.02
CA ILE A 85 20.20 -3.99 2.30
C ILE A 85 20.95 -5.20 2.87
N THR A 86 20.34 -5.85 3.87
CA THR A 86 20.93 -7.05 4.50
C THR A 86 21.07 -8.18 3.49
N ARG A 87 20.05 -8.48 2.71
CA ARG A 87 20.08 -9.56 1.72
C ARG A 87 21.10 -9.30 0.61
N ALA A 88 21.21 -8.06 0.13
CA ALA A 88 22.21 -7.70 -0.87
C ALA A 88 23.63 -7.89 -0.33
N ALA A 89 23.89 -7.49 0.92
CA ALA A 89 25.17 -7.71 1.58
C ALA A 89 25.48 -9.19 1.77
N GLU A 90 24.52 -10.02 2.22
CA GLU A 90 24.66 -11.47 2.34
C GLU A 90 25.03 -12.14 1.01
N ASN A 91 24.42 -11.70 -0.08
CA ASN A 91 24.64 -12.24 -1.42
C ASN A 91 25.89 -11.67 -2.10
N GLY A 92 26.49 -10.59 -1.57
CA GLY A 92 27.61 -9.89 -2.21
C GLY A 92 27.23 -9.22 -3.54
N GLU A 93 26.00 -8.71 -3.64
CA GLU A 93 25.48 -8.07 -4.85
C GLU A 93 24.95 -6.66 -4.58
N GLU A 94 24.82 -5.87 -5.64
CA GLU A 94 24.25 -4.52 -5.57
C GLU A 94 22.73 -4.58 -5.32
N ILE A 95 22.21 -3.65 -4.50
CA ILE A 95 20.78 -3.54 -4.15
C ILE A 95 19.91 -3.48 -5.39
N GLY A 96 20.31 -2.67 -6.39
CA GLY A 96 19.54 -2.55 -7.63
C GLY A 96 19.44 -3.85 -8.44
N ALA A 97 20.52 -4.66 -8.46
CA ALA A 97 20.50 -5.96 -9.13
C ALA A 97 19.59 -6.96 -8.40
N LEU A 98 19.66 -6.99 -7.06
CA LEU A 98 18.80 -7.81 -6.22
C LEU A 98 17.32 -7.48 -6.45
N THR A 99 16.95 -6.21 -6.29
CA THR A 99 15.54 -5.77 -6.39
C THR A 99 14.98 -5.99 -7.78
N GLN A 100 15.75 -5.70 -8.83
CA GLN A 100 15.29 -5.89 -10.21
C GLN A 100 15.01 -7.35 -10.52
N ARG A 101 15.83 -8.30 -10.01
CA ARG A 101 15.61 -9.73 -10.15
C ARG A 101 14.31 -10.17 -9.48
N PHE A 102 14.06 -9.74 -8.24
CA PHE A 102 12.86 -10.13 -7.52
C PHE A 102 11.59 -9.41 -8.00
N ILE A 103 11.69 -8.21 -8.57
CA ILE A 103 10.58 -7.56 -9.29
C ILE A 103 10.19 -8.39 -10.51
N ALA A 104 11.16 -8.86 -11.30
CA ALA A 104 10.88 -9.71 -12.47
C ALA A 104 10.18 -11.01 -12.04
N ALA A 105 10.73 -11.72 -11.04
CA ALA A 105 10.13 -12.93 -10.50
C ALA A 105 8.71 -12.71 -9.95
N MET A 106 8.49 -11.61 -9.23
CA MET A 106 7.17 -11.20 -8.74
C MET A 106 6.16 -11.03 -9.89
N HIS A 107 6.56 -10.35 -10.95
CA HIS A 107 5.68 -10.17 -12.11
C HIS A 107 5.35 -11.49 -12.81
N GLU A 108 6.32 -12.40 -12.94
CA GLU A 108 6.10 -13.75 -13.47
C GLU A 108 5.11 -14.55 -12.62
N ASP A 109 5.29 -14.55 -11.30
CA ASP A 109 4.40 -15.24 -10.37
C ASP A 109 2.96 -14.70 -10.44
N PHE A 110 2.78 -13.39 -10.47
CA PHE A 110 1.45 -12.79 -10.52
C PHE A 110 0.79 -12.95 -11.88
N ALA A 111 1.56 -12.95 -12.96
CA ALA A 111 1.07 -13.29 -14.29
C ALA A 111 0.61 -14.76 -14.37
N ALA A 112 1.38 -15.69 -13.76
CA ALA A 112 1.01 -17.09 -13.68
C ALA A 112 -0.28 -17.34 -12.88
N LEU A 113 -0.54 -16.49 -11.86
CA LEU A 113 -1.79 -16.50 -11.10
C LEU A 113 -2.96 -15.83 -11.86
N GLY A 114 -2.72 -15.25 -13.02
CA GLY A 114 -3.73 -14.54 -13.81
C GLY A 114 -4.17 -13.21 -13.22
N CYS A 115 -3.40 -12.63 -12.30
CA CYS A 115 -3.69 -11.32 -11.72
C CYS A 115 -3.51 -10.21 -12.76
N LEU A 116 -4.37 -9.19 -12.69
CA LEU A 116 -4.25 -7.99 -13.51
C LEU A 116 -3.01 -7.20 -13.08
N SER A 117 -2.32 -6.64 -14.07
CA SER A 117 -1.29 -5.63 -13.80
C SER A 117 -1.95 -4.36 -13.27
N PRO A 118 -1.33 -3.65 -12.31
CA PRO A 118 -1.80 -2.35 -11.89
C PRO A 118 -1.64 -1.30 -13.01
N ASP A 119 -2.44 -0.24 -12.95
CA ASP A 119 -2.35 0.88 -13.89
C ASP A 119 -1.07 1.72 -13.65
N ALA A 120 -0.59 1.73 -12.39
CA ALA A 120 0.71 2.29 -12.01
C ALA A 120 1.36 1.46 -10.90
N GLU A 121 2.68 1.33 -10.97
CA GLU A 121 3.48 0.57 -10.00
C GLU A 121 4.71 1.39 -9.55
N PRO A 122 4.49 2.44 -8.74
CA PRO A 122 5.57 3.32 -8.29
C PRO A 122 6.55 2.57 -7.37
N ARG A 123 7.84 2.85 -7.54
CA ARG A 123 8.91 2.34 -6.67
C ARG A 123 9.23 3.34 -5.58
N ALA A 124 9.57 2.86 -4.40
CA ALA A 124 9.93 3.74 -3.28
C ALA A 124 11.17 4.59 -3.61
N THR A 125 12.16 4.01 -4.31
CA THR A 125 13.38 4.72 -4.71
C THR A 125 13.14 5.86 -5.70
N ASP A 126 12.08 5.80 -6.49
CA ASP A 126 11.73 6.85 -7.47
C ASP A 126 11.06 8.07 -6.81
N HIS A 127 10.73 8.00 -5.50
CA HIS A 127 9.96 9.01 -4.76
C HIS A 127 10.66 9.52 -3.49
N ILE A 128 11.98 9.41 -3.43
CA ILE A 128 12.75 9.87 -2.26
C ILE A 128 12.62 11.39 -2.06
N ASP A 129 12.63 12.15 -3.14
CA ASP A 129 12.53 13.62 -3.07
C ASP A 129 11.17 14.04 -2.51
N GLU A 130 10.07 13.40 -2.92
CA GLU A 130 8.73 13.65 -2.42
C GLU A 130 8.60 13.22 -0.94
N MET A 131 9.24 12.11 -0.55
CA MET A 131 9.30 11.70 0.86
C MET A 131 10.04 12.74 1.70
N GLN A 132 11.19 13.24 1.26
CA GLN A 132 11.96 14.28 1.95
C GLN A 132 11.17 15.58 2.05
N GLN A 133 10.46 15.97 1.00
CA GLN A 133 9.60 17.15 1.01
C GLN A 133 8.47 16.99 2.03
N MET A 134 7.81 15.83 2.08
CA MET A 134 6.77 15.54 3.07
C MET A 134 7.32 15.62 4.49
N ILE A 135 8.47 15.00 4.76
CA ILE A 135 9.15 15.06 6.06
C ILE A 135 9.47 16.50 6.44
N GLY A 136 10.04 17.28 5.51
CA GLY A 136 10.34 18.69 5.74
C GLY A 136 9.10 19.51 6.09
N ASN A 137 7.96 19.23 5.44
CA ASN A 137 6.69 19.87 5.77
C ASN A 137 6.20 19.49 7.17
N LEU A 138 6.36 18.23 7.58
CA LEU A 138 6.00 17.79 8.93
C LEU A 138 6.86 18.47 9.99
N VAL A 139 8.16 18.58 9.77
CA VAL A 139 9.08 19.30 10.67
C VAL A 139 8.70 20.79 10.77
N SER A 140 8.43 21.43 9.62
CA SER A 140 8.06 22.86 9.58
C SER A 140 6.74 23.17 10.27
N ASN A 141 5.88 22.17 10.46
CA ASN A 141 4.58 22.30 11.13
C ASN A 141 4.57 21.67 12.53
N ASP A 142 5.73 21.41 13.12
CA ASP A 142 5.90 20.82 14.46
C ASP A 142 5.27 19.43 14.65
N TYR A 143 5.05 18.68 13.54
CA TYR A 143 4.59 17.29 13.58
C TYR A 143 5.73 16.26 13.56
N ALA A 144 6.97 16.72 13.31
CA ALA A 144 8.16 15.87 13.35
C ALA A 144 9.35 16.67 13.86
N TYR A 145 10.36 15.97 14.36
CA TYR A 145 11.57 16.58 14.92
C TYR A 145 12.81 15.73 14.58
N ALA A 146 13.97 16.39 14.48
CA ALA A 146 15.24 15.71 14.34
C ALA A 146 15.78 15.26 15.69
N GLY A 147 16.19 14.02 15.80
CA GLY A 147 16.88 13.49 16.98
C GLY A 147 18.39 13.74 16.92
N ASP A 148 19.07 13.56 18.04
CA ASP A 148 20.51 13.75 18.18
C ASP A 148 21.33 12.77 17.31
N ASN A 149 20.74 11.64 16.93
CA ASN A 149 21.34 10.62 16.06
C ASN A 149 21.21 10.95 14.56
N GLY A 150 20.57 12.07 14.20
CA GLY A 150 20.32 12.49 12.82
C GLY A 150 19.07 11.91 12.18
N ASP A 151 18.32 11.04 12.88
CA ASP A 151 17.03 10.55 12.42
C ASP A 151 15.94 11.61 12.60
N VAL A 152 14.86 11.49 11.83
CA VAL A 152 13.67 12.33 11.99
C VAL A 152 12.53 11.48 12.52
N TYR A 153 11.94 11.95 13.60
CA TYR A 153 10.84 11.27 14.30
C TYR A 153 9.54 12.04 14.15
N TYR A 154 8.44 11.30 13.96
CA TYR A 154 7.10 11.88 14.00
C TYR A 154 6.68 12.12 15.45
N ALA A 155 6.19 13.33 15.75
CA ALA A 155 5.69 13.70 17.06
C ALA A 155 4.26 13.16 17.25
N VAL A 156 4.14 11.89 17.65
CA VAL A 156 2.85 11.18 17.76
C VAL A 156 1.83 11.94 18.59
N ASP A 157 2.25 12.55 19.70
CA ASP A 157 1.38 13.32 20.61
C ASP A 157 0.82 14.60 19.97
N SER A 158 1.43 15.07 18.87
CA SER A 158 0.93 16.23 18.13
C SER A 158 -0.32 15.94 17.28
N PHE A 159 -0.67 14.65 17.11
CA PHE A 159 -1.83 14.22 16.33
C PHE A 159 -2.86 13.49 17.22
N PRO A 160 -3.91 14.19 17.71
CA PRO A 160 -4.88 13.63 18.66
C PRO A 160 -5.63 12.38 18.19
N ASP A 161 -5.73 12.19 16.88
CA ASP A 161 -6.39 11.03 16.26
C ASP A 161 -5.43 9.86 15.94
N TYR A 162 -4.17 9.94 16.39
CA TYR A 162 -3.21 8.86 16.16
C TYR A 162 -3.70 7.56 16.83
N GLY A 163 -3.55 6.45 16.12
CA GLY A 163 -4.06 5.15 16.58
C GLY A 163 -5.55 4.88 16.32
N LYS A 164 -6.35 5.90 15.97
CA LYS A 164 -7.79 5.76 15.73
C LYS A 164 -8.13 4.76 14.61
N LEU A 165 -7.40 4.80 13.50
CA LEU A 165 -7.57 3.88 12.38
C LEU A 165 -7.15 2.45 12.76
N SER A 166 -6.01 2.29 13.41
CA SER A 166 -5.47 0.99 13.84
C SER A 166 -6.18 0.40 15.05
N LYS A 167 -7.07 1.15 15.72
CA LYS A 167 -7.73 0.79 16.98
C LYS A 167 -6.75 0.50 18.11
N ARG A 168 -5.57 1.12 18.08
CA ARG A 168 -4.55 1.00 19.13
C ARG A 168 -4.60 2.18 20.07
N ASN A 169 -4.46 1.89 21.36
CA ASN A 169 -4.23 2.90 22.39
C ASN A 169 -2.72 3.24 22.41
N LEU A 170 -2.39 4.51 22.46
CA LEU A 170 -1.00 4.99 22.55
C LEU A 170 -0.30 4.51 23.82
N ASP A 171 -1.03 4.43 24.93
CA ASP A 171 -0.49 3.94 26.21
C ASP A 171 -0.04 2.48 26.18
N ASP A 172 -0.63 1.68 25.27
CA ASP A 172 -0.29 0.27 25.05
C ASP A 172 0.83 0.09 24.01
N MET A 173 1.22 1.16 23.32
CA MET A 173 2.29 1.14 22.31
C MET A 173 3.62 1.36 23.03
N GLN A 174 4.28 0.29 23.45
CA GLN A 174 5.66 0.38 23.93
C GLN A 174 6.57 0.80 22.77
N ALA A 175 7.42 1.78 23.03
CA ALA A 175 8.50 2.13 22.13
C ALA A 175 9.35 0.88 21.87
N GLY A 176 9.50 0.50 20.60
CA GLY A 176 10.34 -0.62 20.19
C GLY A 176 11.82 -0.29 20.33
#